data_9b738c67cca2b796af03ec6f4f2e9f01
#
_entry.id   9b738c67cca2b796af03ec6f4f2e9f01
#
_cell.length_a   1.000
_cell.length_b   1.000
_cell.length_c   1.000
_cell.angle_alpha   90.00
_cell.angle_beta   90.00
_cell.angle_gamma   90.00
#
_symmetry.space_group_name_H-M   'P 1'
#
loop_
_entity.id
_entity.type
_entity.pdbx_description
1 polymer ?
#
loop_
_entity_poly.entity_id
_entity_poly.type
_entity_poly.pdbx_seq_one_letter_code
_entity_poly.pdbx_strand_id
1 'polypeptide(L)'
;MKRILIYFGDEQQKQPIVEQVLKDMHADYRILQDADLNQCVANLMGLPGFDEIPDAKPAHHSIDLMLFEDASDEEIQKVNECLQAKGTAMQRKAMLTKHNKDWTFHDLLSEIEREHTYFQTMDAIRTLLVQSSELVIEAYTPASWKSYEQAFYQAYECMNRECSMEE
;
A
#
# COMPACT_ATOMS: atom_id res chain seq x y z
N MET A 1 -11.51 -4.96 16.45
CA MET A 1 -11.76 -4.62 15.03
C MET A 1 -13.24 -4.32 14.85
N LYS A 2 -13.57 -3.13 14.35
CA LYS A 2 -14.97 -2.75 14.13
C LYS A 2 -15.44 -3.12 12.72
N ARG A 3 -14.89 -2.46 11.71
CA ARG A 3 -15.25 -2.68 10.30
C ARG A 3 -14.05 -2.76 9.39
N ILE A 4 -14.18 -3.48 8.27
CA ILE A 4 -13.19 -3.57 7.22
C ILE A 4 -13.81 -3.10 5.91
N LEU A 5 -13.19 -2.13 5.23
CA LEU A 5 -13.47 -1.85 3.83
C LEU A 5 -12.48 -2.61 2.96
N ILE A 6 -12.96 -3.18 1.87
CA ILE A 6 -12.16 -4.01 0.97
C ILE A 6 -12.39 -3.57 -0.45
N TYR A 7 -11.33 -3.29 -1.16
CA TYR A 7 -11.33 -3.09 -2.58
C TYR A 7 -10.33 -4.05 -3.23
N PHE A 8 -10.69 -4.67 -4.35
CA PHE A 8 -9.86 -5.70 -4.98
C PHE A 8 -9.06 -5.21 -6.18
N GLY A 9 -9.41 -4.05 -6.75
CA GLY A 9 -8.78 -3.56 -7.98
C GLY A 9 -8.84 -4.62 -9.10
N ASP A 10 -7.68 -4.93 -9.66
CA ASP A 10 -7.56 -5.98 -10.70
C ASP A 10 -7.56 -7.41 -10.12
N GLU A 11 -7.56 -7.58 -8.80
CA GLU A 11 -7.44 -8.85 -8.10
C GLU A 11 -8.81 -9.46 -7.70
N GLN A 12 -9.85 -9.24 -8.52
CA GLN A 12 -11.23 -9.67 -8.26
C GLN A 12 -11.38 -11.18 -7.99
N GLN A 13 -10.47 -12.00 -8.52
CA GLN A 13 -10.45 -13.44 -8.29
C GLN A 13 -10.22 -13.82 -6.82
N LYS A 14 -9.68 -12.92 -6.01
CA LYS A 14 -9.47 -13.15 -4.56
C LYS A 14 -10.77 -13.02 -3.76
N GLN A 15 -11.76 -12.29 -4.26
CA GLN A 15 -12.96 -11.91 -3.52
C GLN A 15 -13.67 -13.10 -2.86
N PRO A 16 -13.98 -14.23 -3.54
CA PRO A 16 -14.73 -15.32 -2.91
C PRO A 16 -14.00 -15.93 -1.70
N ILE A 17 -12.66 -16.01 -1.77
CA ILE A 17 -11.86 -16.59 -0.69
C ILE A 17 -11.78 -15.62 0.49
N VAL A 18 -11.55 -14.33 0.21
CA VAL A 18 -11.47 -13.29 1.24
C VAL A 18 -12.81 -13.18 1.98
N GLU A 19 -13.92 -13.14 1.26
CA GLU A 19 -15.25 -13.11 1.86
C GLU A 19 -15.50 -14.33 2.77
N GLN A 20 -15.13 -15.54 2.31
CA GLN A 20 -15.31 -16.73 3.12
C GLN A 20 -14.52 -16.66 4.43
N VAL A 21 -13.27 -16.21 4.37
CA VAL A 21 -12.42 -16.04 5.56
C VAL A 21 -13.04 -15.04 6.54
N LEU A 22 -13.51 -13.89 6.06
CA LEU A 22 -14.10 -12.86 6.92
C LEU A 22 -15.44 -13.30 7.53
N LYS A 23 -16.25 -14.06 6.78
CA LYS A 23 -17.49 -14.68 7.30
C LYS A 23 -17.17 -15.70 8.39
N ASP A 24 -16.17 -16.56 8.20
CA ASP A 24 -15.73 -17.55 9.19
C ASP A 24 -15.21 -16.87 10.48
N MET A 25 -14.63 -15.69 10.34
CA MET A 25 -14.15 -14.85 11.46
C MET A 25 -15.26 -13.99 12.09
N HIS A 26 -16.46 -13.98 11.56
CA HIS A 26 -17.56 -13.11 11.96
C HIS A 26 -17.20 -11.60 11.94
N ALA A 27 -16.34 -11.20 11.00
CA ALA A 27 -15.92 -9.81 10.82
C ALA A 27 -17.04 -8.98 10.18
N ASP A 28 -17.19 -7.73 10.61
CA ASP A 28 -18.01 -6.74 9.88
C ASP A 28 -17.17 -6.19 8.71
N TYR A 29 -17.64 -6.36 7.48
CA TYR A 29 -16.91 -5.89 6.31
C TYR A 29 -17.84 -5.35 5.22
N ARG A 30 -17.32 -4.48 4.38
CA ARG A 30 -17.96 -4.00 3.15
C ARG A 30 -16.98 -4.13 1.98
N ILE A 31 -17.44 -4.74 0.89
CA ILE A 31 -16.72 -4.76 -0.37
C ILE A 31 -17.10 -3.52 -1.16
N LEU A 32 -16.08 -2.80 -1.62
CA LEU A 32 -16.22 -1.60 -2.43
C LEU A 32 -16.13 -1.95 -3.91
N GLN A 33 -16.85 -1.17 -4.71
CA GLN A 33 -16.84 -1.22 -6.16
C GLN A 33 -16.30 0.10 -6.72
N ASP A 34 -16.01 0.15 -8.00
CA ASP A 34 -15.54 1.35 -8.70
C ASP A 34 -16.45 2.57 -8.47
N ALA A 35 -17.75 2.34 -8.26
CA ALA A 35 -18.71 3.40 -7.94
C ALA A 35 -18.51 4.02 -6.55
N ASP A 36 -17.89 3.29 -5.62
CA ASP A 36 -17.65 3.77 -4.26
C ASP A 36 -16.37 4.62 -4.12
N LEU A 37 -15.43 4.51 -5.08
CA LEU A 37 -14.06 5.04 -4.89
C LEU A 37 -13.99 6.54 -4.69
N ASN A 38 -14.89 7.29 -5.28
CA ASN A 38 -14.96 8.76 -5.11
C ASN A 38 -15.86 9.18 -3.94
N GLN A 39 -16.23 8.25 -3.07
CA GLN A 39 -16.88 8.53 -1.80
C GLN A 39 -15.84 8.76 -0.69
N CYS A 40 -16.24 9.54 0.32
CA CYS A 40 -15.43 9.78 1.50
C CYS A 40 -15.21 8.49 2.30
N VAL A 41 -13.99 8.21 2.72
CA VAL A 41 -13.63 7.04 3.53
C VAL A 41 -14.50 6.93 4.78
N ALA A 42 -14.72 8.05 5.50
CA ALA A 42 -15.56 8.07 6.69
C ALA A 42 -17.02 7.71 6.40
N ASN A 43 -17.56 8.16 5.25
CA ASN A 43 -18.91 7.76 4.82
C ASN A 43 -18.97 6.25 4.54
N LEU A 44 -18.02 5.72 3.78
CA LEU A 44 -17.93 4.28 3.46
C LEU A 44 -17.82 3.41 4.72
N MET A 45 -17.10 3.89 5.75
CA MET A 45 -17.02 3.26 7.07
C MET A 45 -18.32 3.36 7.88
N GLY A 46 -19.23 4.26 7.50
CA GLY A 46 -20.47 4.51 8.24
C GLY A 46 -20.28 5.39 9.48
N LEU A 47 -19.26 6.25 9.49
CA LEU A 47 -19.02 7.18 10.59
C LEU A 47 -20.09 8.28 10.59
N PRO A 48 -20.59 8.70 11.77
CA PRO A 48 -21.60 9.74 11.86
C PRO A 48 -21.07 11.09 11.39
N GLY A 49 -21.91 11.88 10.72
CA GLY A 49 -21.58 13.22 10.24
C GLY A 49 -20.87 13.25 8.87
N PHE A 50 -20.83 12.14 8.17
CA PHE A 50 -20.30 12.04 6.81
C PHE A 50 -21.37 11.51 5.87
N ASP A 51 -21.88 12.38 5.03
CA ASP A 51 -22.91 12.05 4.04
C ASP A 51 -22.27 11.53 2.73
N GLU A 52 -23.06 10.82 1.95
CA GLU A 52 -22.70 10.38 0.62
C GLU A 52 -22.46 11.61 -0.30
N ILE A 53 -21.43 11.56 -1.12
CA ILE A 53 -21.18 12.59 -2.14
C ILE A 53 -22.15 12.33 -3.30
N PRO A 54 -23.12 13.23 -3.55
CA PRO A 54 -24.07 13.06 -4.64
C PRO A 54 -23.35 13.02 -5.99
N ASP A 55 -23.83 12.17 -6.90
CA ASP A 55 -23.33 12.07 -8.28
C ASP A 55 -21.82 11.82 -8.40
N ALA A 56 -21.21 11.19 -7.39
CA ALA A 56 -19.81 10.78 -7.45
C ALA A 56 -19.61 9.84 -8.64
N LYS A 57 -18.69 10.20 -9.54
CA LYS A 57 -18.41 9.37 -10.71
C LYS A 57 -17.66 8.11 -10.32
N PRO A 58 -17.94 6.97 -10.95
CA PRO A 58 -17.11 5.78 -10.78
C PRO A 58 -15.66 6.08 -11.12
N ALA A 59 -14.74 5.50 -10.37
CA ALA A 59 -13.32 5.51 -10.65
C ALA A 59 -12.81 4.07 -10.53
N HIS A 60 -11.69 3.77 -11.18
CA HIS A 60 -11.04 2.47 -11.08
C HIS A 60 -9.62 2.65 -10.56
N HIS A 61 -9.15 1.70 -9.77
CA HIS A 61 -7.77 1.61 -9.32
C HIS A 61 -7.29 0.17 -9.40
N SER A 62 -6.04 -0.06 -9.81
CA SER A 62 -5.52 -1.41 -10.03
C SER A 62 -5.20 -2.19 -8.75
N ILE A 63 -4.84 -1.48 -7.67
CA ILE A 63 -4.37 -2.13 -6.43
C ILE A 63 -5.52 -2.64 -5.56
N ASP A 64 -5.23 -3.72 -4.81
CA ASP A 64 -6.09 -4.20 -3.73
C ASP A 64 -5.78 -3.49 -2.40
N LEU A 65 -6.79 -3.33 -1.54
CA LEU A 65 -6.64 -2.74 -0.21
C LEU A 65 -7.65 -3.32 0.79
N MET A 66 -7.19 -3.60 2.01
CA MET A 66 -8.02 -3.74 3.19
C MET A 66 -7.78 -2.56 4.13
N LEU A 67 -8.82 -1.78 4.40
CA LEU A 67 -8.79 -0.67 5.35
C LEU A 67 -9.54 -1.07 6.62
N PHE A 68 -8.85 -1.04 7.75
CA PHE A 68 -9.40 -1.47 9.04
C PHE A 68 -9.80 -0.28 9.91
N GLU A 69 -10.95 -0.38 10.56
CA GLU A 69 -11.36 0.50 11.65
C GLU A 69 -11.05 -0.18 13.00
N ASP A 70 -10.23 0.47 13.83
CA ASP A 70 -9.97 0.07 15.22
C ASP A 70 -9.62 -1.41 15.38
N ALA A 71 -8.61 -1.85 14.63
CA ALA A 71 -8.08 -3.22 14.71
C ALA A 71 -6.73 -3.24 15.43
N SER A 72 -6.50 -4.26 16.27
CA SER A 72 -5.20 -4.52 16.84
C SER A 72 -4.28 -5.25 15.84
N ASP A 73 -2.97 -5.20 16.10
CA ASP A 73 -1.99 -5.91 15.27
C ASP A 73 -2.27 -7.43 15.26
N GLU A 74 -2.71 -8.00 16.40
CA GLU A 74 -3.06 -9.42 16.50
C GLU A 74 -4.29 -9.76 15.67
N GLU A 75 -5.29 -8.87 15.59
CA GLU A 75 -6.47 -9.06 14.75
C GLU A 75 -6.10 -9.04 13.27
N ILE A 76 -5.27 -8.08 12.85
CA ILE A 76 -4.76 -7.99 11.47
C ILE A 76 -3.90 -9.22 11.12
N GLN A 77 -3.03 -9.63 12.03
CA GLN A 77 -2.22 -10.83 11.88
C GLN A 77 -3.08 -12.08 11.69
N LYS A 78 -4.12 -12.23 12.48
CA LYS A 78 -5.06 -13.37 12.38
C LYS A 78 -5.77 -13.41 11.03
N VAL A 79 -6.20 -12.24 10.52
CA VAL A 79 -6.77 -12.13 9.15
C VAL A 79 -5.74 -12.63 8.12
N ASN A 80 -4.48 -12.19 8.23
CA ASN A 80 -3.41 -12.61 7.33
C ASN A 80 -3.18 -14.12 7.34
N GLU A 81 -3.08 -14.71 8.53
CA GLU A 81 -2.88 -16.15 8.71
C GLU A 81 -4.02 -16.96 8.09
N CYS A 82 -5.27 -16.54 8.32
CA CYS A 82 -6.44 -17.17 7.73
C CYS A 82 -6.45 -17.10 6.20
N LEU A 83 -6.08 -15.93 5.62
CA LEU A 83 -5.98 -15.75 4.17
C LEU A 83 -4.86 -16.62 3.58
N GLN A 84 -3.68 -16.65 4.20
CA GLN A 84 -2.55 -17.48 3.78
C GLN A 84 -2.88 -18.96 3.84
N ALA A 85 -3.58 -19.42 4.87
CA ALA A 85 -4.04 -20.80 5.00
C ALA A 85 -4.99 -21.22 3.85
N LYS A 86 -5.65 -20.26 3.20
CA LYS A 86 -6.50 -20.46 2.01
C LYS A 86 -5.76 -20.21 0.69
N GLY A 87 -4.45 -19.97 0.72
CA GLY A 87 -3.62 -19.75 -0.45
C GLY A 87 -3.79 -18.38 -1.11
N THR A 88 -4.28 -17.38 -0.37
CA THR A 88 -4.44 -16.01 -0.87
C THR A 88 -3.85 -14.97 0.10
N ALA A 89 -3.68 -13.75 -0.37
CA ALA A 89 -3.25 -12.63 0.45
C ALA A 89 -3.78 -11.30 -0.13
N MET A 90 -4.11 -10.37 0.76
CA MET A 90 -4.29 -8.97 0.39
C MET A 90 -2.94 -8.26 0.60
N GLN A 91 -2.43 -7.66 -0.47
CA GLN A 91 -1.08 -7.11 -0.47
C GLN A 91 -0.98 -5.85 0.39
N ARG A 92 -2.02 -5.03 0.36
CA ARG A 92 -2.03 -3.72 1.02
C ARG A 92 -3.05 -3.67 2.14
N LYS A 93 -2.62 -3.13 3.26
CA LYS A 93 -3.44 -2.93 4.45
C LYS A 93 -3.17 -1.57 5.04
N ALA A 94 -4.23 -0.91 5.49
CA ALA A 94 -4.14 0.38 6.14
C ALA A 94 -5.10 0.44 7.33
N MET A 95 -4.86 1.40 8.20
CA MET A 95 -5.75 1.73 9.31
C MET A 95 -6.49 3.02 8.99
N LEU A 96 -7.75 3.09 9.39
CA LEU A 96 -8.49 4.34 9.42
C LEU A 96 -7.86 5.26 10.47
N THR A 97 -7.54 6.47 10.06
CA THR A 97 -6.93 7.49 10.91
C THR A 97 -7.70 8.81 10.81
N LYS A 98 -7.41 9.75 11.72
CA LYS A 98 -7.94 11.12 11.63
C LYS A 98 -7.48 11.88 10.37
N HIS A 99 -6.43 11.43 9.70
CA HIS A 99 -5.85 12.07 8.52
C HIS A 99 -6.51 11.58 7.23
N ASN A 100 -6.74 10.26 7.11
CA ASN A 100 -7.28 9.67 5.88
C ASN A 100 -8.81 9.51 5.87
N LYS A 101 -9.50 9.75 7.00
CA LYS A 101 -10.96 9.61 7.08
C LYS A 101 -11.73 10.56 6.16
N ASP A 102 -11.17 11.75 5.92
CA ASP A 102 -11.77 12.82 5.12
C ASP A 102 -11.40 12.73 3.61
N TRP A 103 -10.53 11.80 3.23
CA TRP A 103 -10.13 11.59 1.85
C TRP A 103 -11.20 10.82 1.06
N THR A 104 -11.15 10.88 -0.27
CA THR A 104 -11.84 9.88 -1.08
C THR A 104 -11.10 8.55 -0.97
N PHE A 105 -11.82 7.45 -1.18
CA PHE A 105 -11.15 6.14 -1.15
C PHE A 105 -10.15 6.00 -2.31
N HIS A 106 -10.41 6.64 -3.44
CA HIS A 106 -9.49 6.72 -4.58
C HIS A 106 -8.18 7.44 -4.23
N ASP A 107 -8.26 8.57 -3.52
CA ASP A 107 -7.06 9.30 -3.08
C ASP A 107 -6.25 8.46 -2.08
N LEU A 108 -6.92 7.72 -1.19
CA LEU A 108 -6.26 6.80 -0.27
C LEU A 108 -5.51 5.69 -1.02
N LEU A 109 -6.14 5.08 -2.04
CA LEU A 109 -5.48 4.07 -2.87
C LEU A 109 -4.24 4.64 -3.57
N SER A 110 -4.36 5.82 -4.14
CA SER A 110 -3.28 6.51 -4.85
C SER A 110 -2.09 6.82 -3.93
N GLU A 111 -2.37 7.26 -2.70
CA GLU A 111 -1.32 7.52 -1.71
C GLU A 111 -0.61 6.23 -1.28
N ILE A 112 -1.36 5.16 -1.00
CA ILE A 112 -0.79 3.86 -0.63
C ILE A 112 0.07 3.28 -1.77
N GLU A 113 -0.35 3.43 -3.02
CA GLU A 113 0.45 2.99 -4.17
C GLU A 113 1.75 3.80 -4.28
N ARG A 114 1.66 5.13 -4.10
CA ARG A 114 2.82 6.02 -4.11
C ARG A 114 3.83 5.66 -3.02
N GLU A 115 3.37 5.50 -1.78
CA GLU A 115 4.21 5.08 -0.66
C GLU A 115 4.87 3.73 -0.92
N HIS A 116 4.11 2.75 -1.42
CA HIS A 116 4.65 1.43 -1.72
C HIS A 116 5.75 1.48 -2.79
N THR A 117 5.53 2.22 -3.86
CA THR A 117 6.51 2.41 -4.93
C THR A 117 7.77 3.10 -4.41
N TYR A 118 7.61 4.12 -3.56
CA TYR A 118 8.74 4.79 -2.91
C TYR A 118 9.59 3.80 -2.09
N PHE A 119 8.97 3.02 -1.21
CA PHE A 119 9.70 2.06 -0.38
C PHE A 119 10.38 0.97 -1.21
N GLN A 120 9.73 0.46 -2.25
CA GLN A 120 10.35 -0.51 -3.17
C GLN A 120 11.57 0.08 -3.87
N THR A 121 11.49 1.32 -4.33
CA THR A 121 12.60 2.03 -4.97
C THR A 121 13.77 2.21 -4.01
N MET A 122 13.49 2.65 -2.77
CA MET A 122 14.50 2.83 -1.74
C MET A 122 15.19 1.51 -1.35
N ASP A 123 14.43 0.41 -1.27
CA ASP A 123 15.01 -0.92 -1.00
C ASP A 123 15.86 -1.44 -2.17
N ALA A 124 15.47 -1.16 -3.42
CA ALA A 124 16.29 -1.47 -4.59
C ALA A 124 17.60 -0.68 -4.59
N ILE A 125 17.56 0.62 -4.29
CA ILE A 125 18.75 1.46 -4.14
C ILE A 125 19.67 0.91 -3.04
N ARG A 126 19.12 0.60 -1.86
CA ARG A 126 19.89 0.01 -0.75
C ARG A 126 20.58 -1.27 -1.16
N THR A 127 19.87 -2.15 -1.85
CA THR A 127 20.41 -3.42 -2.34
C THR A 127 21.56 -3.19 -3.31
N LEU A 128 21.41 -2.26 -4.26
CA LEU A 128 22.47 -1.90 -5.23
C LEU A 128 23.69 -1.30 -4.53
N LEU A 129 23.50 -0.42 -3.54
CA LEU A 129 24.63 0.15 -2.78
C LEU A 129 25.40 -0.94 -2.03
N VAL A 130 24.72 -1.89 -1.40
CA VAL A 130 25.38 -3.02 -0.72
C VAL A 130 26.15 -3.88 -1.71
N GLN A 131 25.54 -4.30 -2.81
CA GLN A 131 26.21 -5.11 -3.84
C GLN A 131 27.39 -4.38 -4.47
N SER A 132 27.25 -3.09 -4.74
CA SER A 132 28.31 -2.31 -5.38
C SER A 132 29.47 -1.96 -4.44
N SER A 133 29.28 -2.04 -3.12
CA SER A 133 30.38 -1.85 -2.16
C SER A 133 31.44 -2.96 -2.19
N GLU A 134 31.13 -4.10 -2.81
CA GLU A 134 32.04 -5.23 -3.01
C GLU A 134 32.92 -5.11 -4.28
N LEU A 135 32.71 -4.05 -5.08
CA LEU A 135 33.47 -3.82 -6.30
C LEU A 135 34.94 -3.48 -5.99
N VAL A 136 35.85 -4.05 -6.77
CA VAL A 136 37.28 -3.89 -6.60
C VAL A 136 37.80 -2.88 -7.62
N ILE A 137 38.37 -1.76 -7.17
CA ILE A 137 38.81 -0.62 -8.01
C ILE A 137 39.72 -1.05 -9.14
N GLU A 138 40.63 -2.01 -8.89
CA GLU A 138 41.62 -2.51 -9.84
C GLU A 138 40.98 -3.20 -11.06
N ALA A 139 39.74 -3.60 -10.98
CA ALA A 139 39.00 -4.23 -12.09
C ALA A 139 38.41 -3.22 -13.09
N TYR A 140 38.51 -1.91 -12.80
CA TYR A 140 37.86 -0.85 -13.58
C TYR A 140 38.87 0.20 -14.09
N THR A 141 38.49 0.91 -15.15
CA THR A 141 39.25 2.09 -15.59
C THR A 141 39.04 3.26 -14.63
N PRO A 142 40.02 4.18 -14.49
CA PRO A 142 39.84 5.37 -13.63
C PRO A 142 38.60 6.20 -13.99
N ALA A 143 38.24 6.26 -15.27
CA ALA A 143 37.07 7.02 -15.71
C ALA A 143 35.73 6.34 -15.29
N SER A 144 35.64 5.02 -15.46
CA SER A 144 34.44 4.27 -15.04
C SER A 144 34.30 4.24 -13.51
N TRP A 145 35.41 4.11 -12.79
CA TRP A 145 35.40 4.17 -11.33
C TRP A 145 34.90 5.52 -10.80
N LYS A 146 35.38 6.62 -11.39
CA LYS A 146 34.92 7.97 -11.01
C LYS A 146 33.43 8.16 -11.25
N SER A 147 32.90 7.64 -12.35
CA SER A 147 31.44 7.71 -12.63
C SER A 147 30.65 6.88 -11.63
N TYR A 148 31.15 5.70 -11.25
CA TYR A 148 30.54 4.87 -10.19
C TYR A 148 30.56 5.60 -8.85
N GLU A 149 31.67 6.17 -8.41
CA GLU A 149 31.75 6.92 -7.15
C GLU A 149 30.74 8.05 -7.09
N GLN A 150 30.58 8.81 -8.18
CA GLN A 150 29.60 9.89 -8.25
C GLN A 150 28.15 9.36 -8.06
N ALA A 151 27.78 8.30 -8.78
CA ALA A 151 26.45 7.70 -8.67
C ALA A 151 26.23 7.09 -7.28
N PHE A 152 27.25 6.44 -6.71
CA PHE A 152 27.17 5.86 -5.36
C PHE A 152 26.92 6.93 -4.30
N TYR A 153 27.66 8.03 -4.33
CA TYR A 153 27.47 9.12 -3.37
C TYR A 153 26.11 9.81 -3.53
N GLN A 154 25.64 10.01 -4.76
CA GLN A 154 24.30 10.57 -4.99
C GLN A 154 23.20 9.67 -4.43
N ALA A 155 23.26 8.37 -4.69
CA ALA A 155 22.30 7.40 -4.16
C ALA A 155 22.38 7.33 -2.62
N TYR A 156 23.57 7.36 -2.04
CA TYR A 156 23.76 7.35 -0.59
C TYR A 156 23.21 8.60 0.07
N GLU A 157 23.44 9.78 -0.51
CA GLU A 157 22.86 11.05 -0.03
C GLU A 157 21.34 11.05 -0.14
N CYS A 158 20.78 10.54 -1.24
CA CYS A 158 19.34 10.40 -1.42
C CYS A 158 18.71 9.57 -0.29
N MET A 159 19.31 8.45 0.05
CA MET A 159 18.81 7.60 1.14
C MET A 159 18.85 8.26 2.52
N ASN A 160 19.78 9.20 2.74
CA ASN A 160 19.95 9.84 4.05
C ASN A 160 19.11 11.11 4.25
N ARG A 161 18.55 11.68 3.18
CA ARG A 161 17.80 12.96 3.25
C ARG A 161 16.33 12.87 2.83
N GLU A 162 15.75 11.66 2.81
CA GLU A 162 14.36 11.47 2.38
C GLU A 162 14.07 12.14 1.03
N CYS A 163 14.71 11.65 -0.02
CA CYS A 163 14.50 12.14 -1.38
C CYS A 163 13.05 11.99 -1.82
N SER A 164 12.57 12.89 -2.68
CA SER A 164 11.27 12.75 -3.33
C SER A 164 11.32 11.67 -4.42
N MET A 165 10.14 11.22 -4.86
CA MET A 165 10.02 10.27 -5.98
C MET A 165 10.52 10.83 -7.33
N GLU A 166 10.74 12.13 -7.42
CA GLU A 166 11.19 12.82 -8.63
C GLU A 166 12.72 12.92 -8.72
N GLU A 167 13.44 12.66 -7.65
CA GLU A 167 14.92 12.62 -7.58
C GLU A 167 15.48 11.22 -7.83
#